data_c35269bdfa56bbc94d84fc5bfba96ed0
#
_entry.id   c35269bdfa56bbc94d84fc5bfba96ed0
#
_cell.length_a   1.000
_cell.length_b   1.000
_cell.length_c   1.000
_cell.angle_alpha   90.00
_cell.angle_beta   90.00
_cell.angle_gamma   90.00
#
_symmetry.space_group_name_H-M   'P 1'
#
loop_
_entity.id
_entity.type
_entity.pdbx_description
1 polymer ?
#
loop_
_entity_poly.entity_id
_entity_poly.type
_entity_poly.pdbx_seq_one_letter_code
_entity_poly.pdbx_strand_id
1 'polypeptide(L)'
;MKKVIARAPVRADLAGGTLDLWPLYLFHPGARTVNVAISYYAESEVADIGGDEIEIHLTDQQYEKRYANLQQLAADPKAALIRRVLEHFHHVHGVRITTRTDAPRGSGLGGSSALTITLVRALTELSGEPVEGERLVELVRDLETRLLGVPAGIQDYYPAVFGGLAALHLNPGAVVRHVIALPAGELAEHMLLHYTGIAHFSGTNNWQLYKSHVGGRKKVKQGFDRIAASAIEMEKALESGNLEAAGAALAHEWENRKTLIEGISTPEIDAAIDAAVRAGAWGGKVCGAGGGGCIVFLAPRDRRDAVRRALAAMPGRVLDAVPVAHGLTVERSDDTTQSAFAFARARRAAHGESLEQLWVYGGSGDYRPYLLGEAIVTHSEPRSGAHLSISRSYVAPIDPNDGRVAWHNARPLDPERLDIRAVPDPSHRTAVAVSPETLTQEAAQSEEAFRQFLASTEKLRLFHNAEFGLYSEPHETHESFVARCLEEARRRVDDEAERLESTFRRRIDQVRERSERDQREIDQDDTVPKDMSKEVNLAWGQTLYNITSGKPAAVAEASQSVREGDYIEKITMIQKAWDRELEAIREGLESKANEIEEIVVAPAGKNIEITRYLILWGAGLL
;
A
#
# COMPACT_ATOMS: atom_id res chain seq x y z
N MET A 1 -35.27 0.21 8.18
CA MET A 1 -33.91 0.66 7.79
C MET A 1 -32.97 -0.48 8.09
N LYS A 2 -32.35 -1.10 7.08
CA LYS A 2 -31.34 -2.13 7.32
C LYS A 2 -30.08 -1.48 7.88
N LYS A 3 -29.54 -2.09 8.91
CA LYS A 3 -28.38 -1.57 9.61
C LYS A 3 -27.46 -2.71 10.00
N VAL A 4 -26.16 -2.54 9.81
CA VAL A 4 -25.12 -3.47 10.21
C VAL A 4 -24.13 -2.75 11.11
N ILE A 5 -23.80 -3.36 12.23
CA ILE A 5 -22.74 -2.92 13.13
C ILE A 5 -21.65 -3.96 13.11
N ALA A 6 -20.44 -3.56 12.75
CA ALA A 6 -19.25 -4.39 12.86
C ALA A 6 -18.33 -3.81 13.92
N ARG A 7 -17.76 -4.65 14.78
CA ARG A 7 -16.88 -4.27 15.88
C ARG A 7 -15.67 -5.19 15.93
N ALA A 8 -14.47 -4.62 16.00
CA ALA A 8 -13.22 -5.38 16.04
C ALA A 8 -12.26 -4.84 17.12
N PRO A 9 -11.51 -5.69 17.83
CA PRO A 9 -10.50 -5.25 18.76
C PRO A 9 -9.30 -4.67 18.01
N VAL A 10 -8.58 -3.76 18.65
CA VAL A 10 -7.25 -3.36 18.24
C VAL A 10 -6.20 -4.30 18.88
N ARG A 11 -4.92 -4.09 18.62
CA ARG A 11 -3.86 -5.01 19.08
C ARG A 11 -2.73 -4.30 19.83
N ALA A 12 -2.06 -5.04 20.71
CA ALA A 12 -0.73 -4.75 21.17
C ALA A 12 0.30 -5.59 20.38
N ASP A 13 1.35 -4.95 19.86
CA ASP A 13 2.48 -5.59 19.16
C ASP A 13 3.52 -6.02 20.21
N LEU A 14 3.68 -7.33 20.41
CA LEU A 14 4.62 -7.91 21.36
C LEU A 14 6.00 -8.14 20.73
N ALA A 15 6.07 -8.54 19.46
CA ALA A 15 7.34 -8.73 18.76
C ALA A 15 7.17 -8.78 17.23
N GLY A 16 8.26 -8.45 16.52
CA GLY A 16 8.39 -8.67 15.07
C GLY A 16 7.77 -7.60 14.19
N GLY A 17 7.16 -6.55 14.75
CA GLY A 17 6.55 -5.48 13.95
C GLY A 17 7.51 -4.90 12.91
N THR A 18 6.98 -4.36 11.82
CA THR A 18 7.67 -3.88 10.61
C THR A 18 8.19 -4.99 9.69
N LEU A 19 8.54 -6.19 10.23
CA LEU A 19 8.89 -7.34 9.37
C LEU A 19 7.75 -7.75 8.45
N ASP A 20 6.51 -7.50 8.85
CA ASP A 20 5.29 -7.83 8.12
C ASP A 20 5.04 -6.97 6.86
N LEU A 21 5.89 -5.99 6.58
CA LEU A 21 5.87 -5.25 5.33
C LEU A 21 6.42 -6.12 4.20
N TRP A 22 5.58 -6.43 3.20
CA TRP A 22 6.06 -7.12 2.00
C TRP A 22 7.04 -6.23 1.22
N PRO A 23 8.18 -6.76 0.75
CA PRO A 23 8.72 -8.13 0.86
C PRO A 23 9.79 -8.30 1.96
N LEU A 24 9.88 -7.42 2.99
CA LEU A 24 10.96 -7.43 3.99
C LEU A 24 11.16 -8.82 4.62
N TYR A 25 10.07 -9.47 5.03
CA TYR A 25 10.14 -10.77 5.70
C TYR A 25 10.78 -11.87 4.86
N LEU A 26 10.77 -11.75 3.52
CA LEU A 26 11.39 -12.74 2.63
C LEU A 26 12.93 -12.76 2.76
N PHE A 27 13.52 -11.70 3.29
CA PHE A 27 14.97 -11.57 3.50
C PHE A 27 15.43 -11.99 4.89
N HIS A 28 14.48 -12.33 5.79
CA HIS A 28 14.75 -12.65 7.19
C HIS A 28 14.14 -14.01 7.54
N PRO A 29 14.91 -15.12 7.44
CA PRO A 29 14.40 -16.46 7.69
C PRO A 29 13.71 -16.59 9.06
N GLY A 30 12.52 -17.18 9.06
CA GLY A 30 11.71 -17.36 10.27
C GLY A 30 11.02 -16.07 10.75
N ALA A 31 10.96 -15.03 9.91
CA ALA A 31 10.24 -13.79 10.21
C ALA A 31 8.80 -14.07 10.65
N ARG A 32 8.40 -13.42 11.72
CA ARG A 32 7.05 -13.48 12.28
C ARG A 32 6.73 -12.23 13.08
N THR A 33 5.44 -11.98 13.30
CA THR A 33 5.00 -10.99 14.28
C THR A 33 4.20 -11.70 15.36
N VAL A 34 4.30 -11.24 16.60
CA VAL A 34 3.52 -11.76 17.73
C VAL A 34 2.66 -10.64 18.26
N ASN A 35 1.34 -10.83 18.22
CA ASN A 35 0.36 -9.82 18.55
C ASN A 35 -0.74 -10.38 19.46
N VAL A 36 -1.29 -9.53 20.30
CA VAL A 36 -2.47 -9.84 21.12
C VAL A 36 -3.57 -8.83 20.86
N ALA A 37 -4.79 -9.34 20.61
CA ALA A 37 -5.99 -8.51 20.56
C ALA A 37 -6.32 -8.00 21.97
N ILE A 38 -6.72 -6.72 22.09
CA ILE A 38 -6.99 -6.07 23.37
C ILE A 38 -8.36 -5.40 23.40
N SER A 39 -8.89 -5.15 24.60
CA SER A 39 -10.24 -4.64 24.90
C SER A 39 -10.46 -3.16 24.54
N TYR A 40 -9.80 -2.67 23.52
CA TYR A 40 -10.04 -1.40 22.83
C TYR A 40 -10.54 -1.71 21.43
N TYR A 41 -11.63 -1.07 21.03
CA TYR A 41 -12.34 -1.49 19.83
C TYR A 41 -12.45 -0.36 18.81
N ALA A 42 -12.48 -0.75 17.55
CA ALA A 42 -13.02 0.04 16.45
C ALA A 42 -14.41 -0.50 16.11
N GLU A 43 -15.32 0.40 15.75
CA GLU A 43 -16.69 0.07 15.40
C GLU A 43 -17.15 0.89 14.20
N SER A 44 -17.81 0.24 13.27
CA SER A 44 -18.47 0.86 12.14
C SER A 44 -19.92 0.42 12.08
N GLU A 45 -20.82 1.38 12.07
CA GLU A 45 -22.23 1.19 11.77
C GLU A 45 -22.49 1.69 10.36
N VAL A 46 -23.07 0.84 9.52
CA VAL A 46 -23.53 1.20 8.18
C VAL A 46 -25.01 0.98 8.09
N ALA A 47 -25.76 2.02 7.76
CA ALA A 47 -27.21 1.99 7.64
C ALA A 47 -27.63 2.43 6.23
N ASP A 48 -28.58 1.69 5.65
CA ASP A 48 -29.25 2.07 4.42
C ASP A 48 -30.30 3.17 4.72
N ILE A 49 -30.08 4.36 4.19
CA ILE A 49 -30.98 5.52 4.38
C ILE A 49 -31.80 5.84 3.12
N GLY A 50 -31.58 5.09 2.02
CA GLY A 50 -32.20 5.33 0.72
C GLY A 50 -31.74 6.64 0.07
N GLY A 51 -32.02 6.76 -1.24
CA GLY A 51 -31.58 7.93 -2.03
C GLY A 51 -30.10 7.85 -2.40
N ASP A 52 -29.48 9.00 -2.73
CA ASP A 52 -28.12 9.06 -3.28
C ASP A 52 -27.08 9.67 -2.31
N GLU A 53 -27.55 10.20 -1.19
CA GLU A 53 -26.69 10.92 -0.25
C GLU A 53 -25.83 9.97 0.59
N ILE A 54 -24.64 10.45 0.97
CA ILE A 54 -23.72 9.79 1.89
C ILE A 54 -23.63 10.62 3.15
N GLU A 55 -24.00 10.05 4.29
CA GLU A 55 -23.85 10.69 5.61
C GLU A 55 -22.67 10.03 6.35
N ILE A 56 -21.75 10.86 6.85
CA ILE A 56 -20.57 10.40 7.60
C ILE A 56 -20.57 11.01 8.99
N HIS A 57 -20.50 10.15 10.00
CA HIS A 57 -20.42 10.50 11.42
C HIS A 57 -19.16 9.88 12.02
N LEU A 58 -18.13 10.70 12.30
CA LEU A 58 -16.92 10.26 13.00
C LEU A 58 -17.05 10.67 14.47
N THR A 59 -17.60 9.80 15.30
CA THR A 59 -18.01 10.15 16.67
C THR A 59 -16.84 10.51 17.58
N ASP A 60 -15.69 9.84 17.42
CA ASP A 60 -14.45 10.13 18.15
C ASP A 60 -13.82 11.49 17.76
N GLN A 61 -14.23 12.06 16.61
CA GLN A 61 -13.73 13.33 16.08
C GLN A 61 -14.77 14.47 16.16
N GLN A 62 -15.97 14.18 16.68
CA GLN A 62 -17.10 15.13 16.69
C GLN A 62 -17.34 15.72 15.28
N TYR A 63 -17.29 14.86 14.26
CA TYR A 63 -17.44 15.24 12.87
C TYR A 63 -18.66 14.57 12.28
N GLU A 64 -19.54 15.39 11.71
CA GLU A 64 -20.75 14.96 11.02
C GLU A 64 -20.91 15.77 9.74
N LYS A 65 -21.14 15.10 8.61
CA LYS A 65 -21.35 15.77 7.32
C LYS A 65 -22.10 14.89 6.35
N ARG A 66 -22.93 15.53 5.52
CA ARG A 66 -23.68 14.93 4.42
C ARG A 66 -23.09 15.37 3.10
N TYR A 67 -23.00 14.44 2.16
CA TYR A 67 -22.48 14.63 0.82
C TYR A 67 -23.52 14.14 -0.18
N ALA A 68 -23.73 14.91 -1.25
CA ALA A 68 -24.67 14.53 -2.31
C ALA A 68 -24.16 13.33 -3.15
N ASN A 69 -22.83 13.08 -3.18
CA ASN A 69 -22.21 11.99 -3.93
C ASN A 69 -20.73 11.79 -3.55
N LEU A 70 -20.10 10.74 -4.09
CA LEU A 70 -18.68 10.44 -3.89
C LEU A 70 -17.73 11.57 -4.34
N GLN A 71 -18.10 12.37 -5.35
CA GLN A 71 -17.26 13.46 -5.83
C GLN A 71 -17.16 14.59 -4.78
N GLN A 72 -18.26 14.93 -4.11
CA GLN A 72 -18.23 15.85 -2.99
C GLN A 72 -17.43 15.30 -1.81
N LEU A 73 -17.57 14.01 -1.53
CA LEU A 73 -16.79 13.33 -0.50
C LEU A 73 -15.29 13.36 -0.82
N ALA A 74 -14.91 13.28 -2.10
CA ALA A 74 -13.51 13.28 -2.53
C ALA A 74 -12.73 14.55 -2.14
N ALA A 75 -13.41 15.67 -1.99
CA ALA A 75 -12.82 16.94 -1.59
C ALA A 75 -12.55 17.05 -0.07
N ASP A 76 -12.99 16.06 0.73
CA ASP A 76 -12.88 16.13 2.19
C ASP A 76 -11.76 15.24 2.76
N PRO A 77 -10.64 15.82 3.24
CA PRO A 77 -9.53 15.05 3.76
C PRO A 77 -9.84 14.30 5.07
N LYS A 78 -10.86 14.74 5.85
CA LYS A 78 -11.26 14.07 7.08
C LYS A 78 -11.91 12.73 6.84
N ALA A 79 -12.55 12.57 5.68
CA ALA A 79 -13.22 11.34 5.27
C ALA A 79 -12.37 10.46 4.33
N ALA A 80 -11.06 10.71 4.22
CA ALA A 80 -10.19 10.06 3.25
C ALA A 80 -10.20 8.52 3.34
N LEU A 81 -10.25 7.94 4.54
CA LEU A 81 -10.36 6.49 4.73
C LEU A 81 -11.69 5.95 4.19
N ILE A 82 -12.80 6.55 4.62
CA ILE A 82 -14.15 6.14 4.18
C ILE A 82 -14.28 6.30 2.67
N ARG A 83 -13.84 7.44 2.14
CA ARG A 83 -13.79 7.67 0.70
C ARG A 83 -13.07 6.54 -0.05
N ARG A 84 -11.87 6.16 0.40
CA ARG A 84 -11.08 5.11 -0.26
C ARG A 84 -11.80 3.76 -0.26
N VAL A 85 -12.48 3.44 0.82
CA VAL A 85 -13.29 2.23 0.92
C VAL A 85 -14.50 2.31 -0.03
N LEU A 86 -15.24 3.42 -0.02
CA LEU A 86 -16.41 3.61 -0.89
C LEU A 86 -16.04 3.63 -2.39
N GLU A 87 -14.91 4.23 -2.75
CA GLU A 87 -14.38 4.21 -4.12
C GLU A 87 -14.12 2.78 -4.64
N HIS A 88 -13.78 1.85 -3.75
CA HIS A 88 -13.59 0.45 -4.13
C HIS A 88 -14.92 -0.25 -4.44
N PHE A 89 -15.97 0.08 -3.72
CA PHE A 89 -17.30 -0.55 -3.87
C PHE A 89 -18.20 0.15 -4.89
N HIS A 90 -17.73 1.10 -5.65
CA HIS A 90 -18.29 1.84 -6.80
C HIS A 90 -19.76 2.28 -6.76
N HIS A 91 -20.66 1.58 -6.03
CA HIS A 91 -22.11 1.74 -6.05
C HIS A 91 -22.70 1.97 -4.66
N VAL A 92 -21.96 2.63 -3.77
CA VAL A 92 -22.44 2.91 -2.43
C VAL A 92 -23.02 4.32 -2.36
N HIS A 93 -24.33 4.40 -2.40
CA HIS A 93 -25.09 5.63 -2.18
C HIS A 93 -26.30 5.33 -1.28
N GLY A 94 -26.91 6.36 -0.73
CA GLY A 94 -28.02 6.19 0.21
C GLY A 94 -27.58 5.54 1.54
N VAL A 95 -26.36 5.84 2.01
CA VAL A 95 -25.80 5.24 3.24
C VAL A 95 -25.44 6.27 4.30
N ARG A 96 -25.70 5.89 5.54
CA ARG A 96 -25.11 6.53 6.70
C ARG A 96 -24.00 5.64 7.27
N ILE A 97 -22.81 6.21 7.42
CA ILE A 97 -21.65 5.54 7.99
C ILE A 97 -21.29 6.26 9.29
N THR A 98 -21.42 5.54 10.41
CA THR A 98 -20.99 6.03 11.71
C THR A 98 -19.80 5.22 12.16
N THR A 99 -18.69 5.89 12.52
CA THR A 99 -17.49 5.21 12.99
C THR A 99 -17.02 5.75 14.34
N ARG A 100 -16.40 4.89 15.14
CA ARG A 100 -15.70 5.27 16.36
C ARG A 100 -14.53 4.32 16.65
N THR A 101 -13.55 4.83 17.37
CA THR A 101 -12.47 4.00 17.92
C THR A 101 -12.19 4.40 19.37
N ASP A 102 -12.01 3.40 20.23
CA ASP A 102 -11.63 3.59 21.63
C ASP A 102 -10.11 3.89 21.73
N ALA A 103 -9.31 3.45 20.75
CA ALA A 103 -7.87 3.63 20.76
C ALA A 103 -7.50 5.10 20.49
N PRO A 104 -6.59 5.70 21.28
CA PRO A 104 -6.12 7.05 21.02
C PRO A 104 -5.51 7.17 19.61
N ARG A 105 -5.75 8.29 18.95
CA ARG A 105 -5.19 8.55 17.61
C ARG A 105 -3.66 8.54 17.67
N GLY A 106 -3.04 7.88 16.69
CA GLY A 106 -1.58 7.75 16.66
C GLY A 106 -1.00 6.92 17.80
N SER A 107 -1.83 6.09 18.44
CA SER A 107 -1.40 5.21 19.56
C SER A 107 -0.51 4.06 19.13
N GLY A 108 -0.42 3.74 17.84
CA GLY A 108 0.31 2.56 17.36
C GLY A 108 -0.37 1.23 17.66
N LEU A 109 -1.66 1.23 18.03
CA LEU A 109 -2.44 0.02 18.38
C LEU A 109 -3.24 -0.58 17.20
N GLY A 110 -3.03 -0.13 15.96
CA GLY A 110 -3.75 -0.62 14.80
C GLY A 110 -5.20 -0.14 14.68
N GLY A 111 -5.55 1.00 15.32
CA GLY A 111 -6.92 1.52 15.34
C GLY A 111 -7.49 1.85 13.96
N SER A 112 -6.69 2.42 13.04
CA SER A 112 -7.10 2.70 11.66
C SER A 112 -7.42 1.42 10.90
N SER A 113 -6.56 0.43 11.01
CA SER A 113 -6.70 -0.85 10.33
C SER A 113 -7.91 -1.64 10.85
N ALA A 114 -8.13 -1.66 12.18
CA ALA A 114 -9.33 -2.24 12.77
C ALA A 114 -10.60 -1.51 12.32
N LEU A 115 -10.54 -0.18 12.17
CA LEU A 115 -11.66 0.60 11.64
C LEU A 115 -11.94 0.28 10.18
N THR A 116 -10.92 0.10 9.36
CA THR A 116 -11.07 -0.30 7.95
C THR A 116 -11.68 -1.71 7.84
N ILE A 117 -11.24 -2.66 8.69
CA ILE A 117 -11.83 -4.00 8.80
C ILE A 117 -13.32 -3.91 9.09
N THR A 118 -13.72 -3.14 10.12
CA THR A 118 -15.13 -3.03 10.52
C THR A 118 -15.98 -2.36 9.44
N LEU A 119 -15.46 -1.32 8.79
CA LEU A 119 -16.17 -0.62 7.72
C LEU A 119 -16.39 -1.51 6.50
N VAL A 120 -15.35 -2.17 6.00
CA VAL A 120 -15.44 -3.08 4.86
C VAL A 120 -16.38 -4.23 5.17
N ARG A 121 -16.29 -4.80 6.37
CA ARG A 121 -17.17 -5.90 6.79
C ARG A 121 -18.62 -5.48 6.89
N ALA A 122 -18.90 -4.31 7.47
CA ALA A 122 -20.27 -3.80 7.59
C ALA A 122 -20.88 -3.48 6.21
N LEU A 123 -20.12 -2.88 5.30
CA LEU A 123 -20.55 -2.60 3.95
C LEU A 123 -20.86 -3.88 3.16
N THR A 124 -19.96 -4.85 3.17
CA THR A 124 -20.14 -6.11 2.46
C THR A 124 -21.25 -6.98 3.07
N GLU A 125 -21.45 -6.88 4.37
CA GLU A 125 -22.58 -7.51 5.06
C GLU A 125 -23.92 -6.87 4.66
N LEU A 126 -23.98 -5.54 4.60
CA LEU A 126 -25.17 -4.81 4.19
C LEU A 126 -25.54 -5.12 2.75
N SER A 127 -24.55 -5.29 1.87
CA SER A 127 -24.72 -5.66 0.47
C SER A 127 -25.22 -7.10 0.25
N GLY A 128 -25.11 -7.96 1.27
CA GLY A 128 -25.45 -9.38 1.19
C GLY A 128 -24.32 -10.27 0.64
N GLU A 129 -23.12 -9.71 0.43
CA GLU A 129 -21.92 -10.42 -0.03
C GLU A 129 -20.77 -10.23 0.96
N PRO A 130 -20.86 -10.85 2.16
CA PRO A 130 -19.89 -10.63 3.22
C PRO A 130 -18.49 -11.13 2.82
N VAL A 131 -17.50 -10.25 2.94
CA VAL A 131 -16.08 -10.62 2.85
C VAL A 131 -15.56 -10.93 4.24
N GLU A 132 -14.96 -12.11 4.42
CA GLU A 132 -14.57 -12.64 5.72
C GLU A 132 -13.17 -13.23 5.74
N GLY A 133 -12.64 -13.48 6.94
CA GLY A 133 -11.39 -14.19 7.16
C GLY A 133 -10.19 -13.53 6.46
N GLU A 134 -9.34 -14.35 5.88
CA GLU A 134 -8.10 -13.89 5.22
C GLU A 134 -8.37 -13.01 4.00
N ARG A 135 -9.46 -13.27 3.27
CA ARG A 135 -9.85 -12.41 2.14
C ARG A 135 -10.16 -10.98 2.59
N LEU A 136 -10.76 -10.81 3.77
CA LEU A 136 -10.99 -9.49 4.35
C LEU A 136 -9.66 -8.81 4.73
N VAL A 137 -8.73 -9.57 5.30
CA VAL A 137 -7.38 -9.07 5.62
C VAL A 137 -6.66 -8.57 4.37
N GLU A 138 -6.66 -9.37 3.31
CA GLU A 138 -6.01 -9.02 2.04
C GLU A 138 -6.63 -7.76 1.41
N LEU A 139 -7.95 -7.72 1.32
CA LEU A 139 -8.67 -6.57 0.77
C LEU A 139 -8.35 -5.28 1.54
N VAL A 140 -8.41 -5.32 2.87
CA VAL A 140 -8.18 -4.14 3.70
C VAL A 140 -6.72 -3.69 3.62
N ARG A 141 -5.75 -4.61 3.62
CA ARG A 141 -4.33 -4.29 3.39
C ARG A 141 -4.14 -3.52 2.09
N ASP A 142 -4.76 -3.98 1.01
CA ASP A 142 -4.62 -3.37 -0.31
C ASP A 142 -5.27 -1.97 -0.36
N LEU A 143 -6.42 -1.80 0.29
CA LEU A 143 -7.08 -0.50 0.42
C LEU A 143 -6.24 0.50 1.24
N GLU A 144 -5.68 0.07 2.38
CA GLU A 144 -4.81 0.93 3.19
C GLU A 144 -3.49 1.25 2.47
N THR A 145 -2.89 0.29 1.77
CA THR A 145 -1.70 0.54 0.93
C THR A 145 -1.96 1.65 -0.09
N ARG A 146 -3.11 1.61 -0.77
CA ARG A 146 -3.52 2.66 -1.73
C ARG A 146 -3.81 4.00 -1.05
N LEU A 147 -4.31 4.01 0.18
CA LEU A 147 -4.55 5.23 0.95
C LEU A 147 -3.24 5.88 1.41
N LEU A 148 -2.31 5.07 1.91
CA LEU A 148 -1.05 5.53 2.47
C LEU A 148 -0.02 5.89 1.39
N GLY A 149 -0.14 5.30 0.19
CA GLY A 149 0.87 5.42 -0.88
C GLY A 149 2.20 4.72 -0.55
N VAL A 150 2.22 3.86 0.48
CA VAL A 150 3.38 3.08 0.92
C VAL A 150 2.91 1.69 1.36
N PRO A 151 3.77 0.65 1.34
CA PRO A 151 3.37 -0.68 1.77
C PRO A 151 2.79 -0.69 3.18
N ALA A 152 1.63 -1.32 3.36
CA ALA A 152 1.02 -1.59 4.66
C ALA A 152 1.47 -2.96 5.18
N GLY A 153 1.72 -3.06 6.49
CA GLY A 153 1.93 -4.33 7.17
C GLY A 153 0.61 -5.08 7.37
N ILE A 154 0.69 -6.34 7.74
CA ILE A 154 -0.50 -7.18 7.91
C ILE A 154 -0.83 -7.48 9.37
N GLN A 155 0.08 -7.21 10.28
CA GLN A 155 -0.06 -7.57 11.69
C GLN A 155 -1.27 -6.95 12.40
N ASP A 156 -1.78 -5.82 11.89
CA ASP A 156 -2.89 -5.09 12.51
C ASP A 156 -4.25 -5.74 12.22
N TYR A 157 -4.38 -6.35 11.06
CA TYR A 157 -5.66 -6.90 10.58
C TYR A 157 -6.01 -8.24 11.22
N TYR A 158 -5.01 -9.12 11.44
CA TYR A 158 -5.26 -10.46 11.99
C TYR A 158 -5.88 -10.44 13.38
N PRO A 159 -5.37 -9.68 14.36
CA PRO A 159 -6.01 -9.56 15.65
C PRO A 159 -7.40 -8.91 15.58
N ALA A 160 -7.61 -7.98 14.68
CA ALA A 160 -8.92 -7.35 14.46
C ALA A 160 -9.94 -8.38 13.94
N VAL A 161 -9.56 -9.23 12.98
CA VAL A 161 -10.47 -10.21 12.38
C VAL A 161 -10.65 -11.45 13.29
N PHE A 162 -9.56 -11.98 13.84
CA PHE A 162 -9.57 -13.28 14.48
C PHE A 162 -9.49 -13.23 16.02
N GLY A 163 -9.07 -12.10 16.60
CA GLY A 163 -8.84 -11.96 18.04
C GLY A 163 -7.69 -12.79 18.57
N GLY A 164 -7.57 -12.84 19.90
CA GLY A 164 -6.67 -13.71 20.63
C GLY A 164 -5.19 -13.29 20.59
N LEU A 165 -4.35 -14.19 21.08
CA LEU A 165 -2.90 -14.11 21.04
C LEU A 165 -2.39 -15.04 19.93
N ALA A 166 -1.61 -14.52 19.01
CA ALA A 166 -1.10 -15.31 17.88
C ALA A 166 0.25 -14.81 17.37
N ALA A 167 1.02 -15.74 16.83
CA ALA A 167 2.14 -15.45 15.96
C ALA A 167 1.69 -15.55 14.49
N LEU A 168 2.11 -14.60 13.67
CA LEU A 168 1.93 -14.63 12.21
C LEU A 168 3.27 -15.03 11.59
N HIS A 169 3.35 -16.27 11.12
CA HIS A 169 4.54 -16.75 10.41
C HIS A 169 4.51 -16.23 8.96
N LEU A 170 5.49 -15.43 8.62
CA LEU A 170 5.58 -14.70 7.36
C LEU A 170 6.37 -15.52 6.34
N ASN A 171 5.73 -16.47 5.70
CA ASN A 171 6.37 -17.36 4.75
C ASN A 171 6.23 -16.87 3.30
N PRO A 172 7.14 -17.27 2.39
CA PRO A 172 6.91 -17.07 0.97
C PRO A 172 5.58 -17.66 0.51
N GLY A 173 4.73 -16.84 -0.08
CA GLY A 173 3.44 -17.25 -0.65
C GLY A 173 2.28 -17.44 0.34
N ALA A 174 2.53 -17.41 1.66
CA ALA A 174 1.45 -17.51 2.65
C ALA A 174 1.84 -16.91 4.01
N VAL A 175 0.88 -16.29 4.66
CA VAL A 175 0.96 -15.93 6.08
C VAL A 175 0.20 -16.96 6.85
N VAL A 176 0.85 -17.58 7.83
CA VAL A 176 0.23 -18.63 8.66
C VAL A 176 0.01 -18.10 10.07
N ARG A 177 -1.25 -18.00 10.48
CA ARG A 177 -1.62 -17.63 11.85
C ARG A 177 -1.47 -18.82 12.78
N HIS A 178 -0.56 -18.74 13.71
CA HIS A 178 -0.35 -19.72 14.78
C HIS A 178 -0.92 -19.18 16.09
N VAL A 179 -1.98 -19.80 16.59
CA VAL A 179 -2.65 -19.41 17.84
C VAL A 179 -1.83 -19.89 19.02
N ILE A 180 -1.47 -18.99 19.93
CA ILE A 180 -0.74 -19.32 21.15
C ILE A 180 -1.75 -19.59 22.26
N ALA A 181 -1.72 -20.79 22.82
CA ALA A 181 -2.70 -21.29 23.80
C ALA A 181 -2.39 -20.78 25.23
N LEU A 182 -2.09 -19.49 25.39
CA LEU A 182 -1.95 -18.87 26.71
C LEU A 182 -3.30 -18.23 27.08
N PRO A 183 -3.87 -18.54 28.27
CA PRO A 183 -5.12 -17.92 28.70
C PRO A 183 -5.03 -16.39 28.74
N ALA A 184 -6.02 -15.70 28.19
CA ALA A 184 -6.06 -14.23 28.14
C ALA A 184 -5.95 -13.59 29.54
N GLY A 185 -6.55 -14.24 30.57
CA GLY A 185 -6.48 -13.80 31.97
C GLY A 185 -5.06 -13.88 32.54
N GLU A 186 -4.28 -14.89 32.15
CA GLU A 186 -2.89 -15.03 32.61
C GLU A 186 -2.02 -13.91 32.06
N LEU A 187 -2.10 -13.65 30.76
CA LEU A 187 -1.36 -12.52 30.14
C LEU A 187 -1.83 -11.16 30.71
N ALA A 188 -3.12 -11.00 30.99
CA ALA A 188 -3.69 -9.77 31.55
C ALA A 188 -3.11 -9.39 32.92
N GLU A 189 -2.73 -10.39 33.73
CA GLU A 189 -2.13 -10.18 35.05
C GLU A 189 -0.70 -9.62 34.98
N HIS A 190 -0.06 -9.73 33.84
CA HIS A 190 1.34 -9.35 33.63
C HIS A 190 1.50 -8.17 32.67
N MET A 191 0.50 -7.90 31.82
CA MET A 191 0.56 -6.88 30.79
C MET A 191 0.08 -5.52 31.28
N LEU A 192 0.78 -4.47 30.88
CA LEU A 192 0.38 -3.06 31.05
C LEU A 192 0.58 -2.32 29.72
N LEU A 193 -0.26 -1.32 29.48
CA LEU A 193 -0.15 -0.41 28.35
C LEU A 193 -0.09 1.03 28.86
N HIS A 194 0.88 1.80 28.35
CA HIS A 194 1.01 3.22 28.64
C HIS A 194 0.97 4.02 27.35
N TYR A 195 0.03 4.95 27.21
CA TYR A 195 -0.01 5.90 26.11
C TYR A 195 0.80 7.14 26.49
N THR A 196 1.83 7.47 25.70
CA THR A 196 2.76 8.59 25.98
C THR A 196 2.13 9.97 25.87
N GLY A 197 0.90 10.10 25.34
CA GLY A 197 0.28 11.38 25.01
C GLY A 197 0.73 11.98 23.67
N ILE A 198 1.75 11.39 23.02
CA ILE A 198 2.31 11.84 21.75
C ILE A 198 1.75 10.96 20.63
N ALA A 199 0.95 11.56 19.74
CA ALA A 199 0.47 10.86 18.56
C ALA A 199 1.58 10.76 17.50
N HIS A 200 1.78 9.55 16.94
CA HIS A 200 2.75 9.33 15.88
C HIS A 200 2.09 8.74 14.63
N PHE A 201 2.58 9.16 13.44
CA PHE A 201 2.15 8.59 12.17
C PHE A 201 3.08 7.45 11.76
N SER A 202 2.60 6.22 11.86
CA SER A 202 3.38 4.99 11.67
C SER A 202 3.99 4.84 10.26
N GLY A 203 3.37 5.40 9.24
CA GLY A 203 3.82 5.28 7.86
C GLY A 203 5.23 5.85 7.61
N THR A 204 5.61 6.92 8.30
CA THR A 204 6.90 7.59 8.07
C THR A 204 8.09 6.72 8.47
N ASN A 205 8.12 6.20 9.70
CA ASN A 205 9.23 5.39 10.20
C ASN A 205 9.31 4.05 9.47
N ASN A 206 8.19 3.39 9.24
CA ASN A 206 8.14 2.13 8.51
C ASN A 206 8.68 2.29 7.08
N TRP A 207 8.27 3.36 6.38
CA TRP A 207 8.77 3.64 5.03
C TRP A 207 10.26 3.94 5.01
N GLN A 208 10.78 4.67 5.99
CA GLN A 208 12.19 4.98 6.10
C GLN A 208 13.04 3.73 6.40
N LEU A 209 12.54 2.84 7.27
CA LEU A 209 13.16 1.53 7.54
C LEU A 209 13.16 0.66 6.29
N TYR A 210 12.03 0.58 5.58
CA TYR A 210 11.89 -0.15 4.33
C TYR A 210 12.92 0.32 3.29
N LYS A 211 12.99 1.62 2.99
CA LYS A 211 13.97 2.19 2.07
C LYS A 211 15.41 1.90 2.51
N SER A 212 15.71 2.02 3.79
CA SER A 212 17.05 1.76 4.33
C SER A 212 17.45 0.29 4.19
N HIS A 213 16.50 -0.64 4.33
CA HIS A 213 16.73 -2.07 4.12
C HIS A 213 16.99 -2.39 2.64
N VAL A 214 16.13 -1.92 1.74
CA VAL A 214 16.25 -2.12 0.29
C VAL A 214 17.53 -1.45 -0.23
N GLY A 215 17.86 -0.25 0.27
CA GLY A 215 19.11 0.45 0.00
C GLY A 215 20.38 -0.21 0.58
N GLY A 216 20.27 -1.41 1.15
CA GLY A 216 21.41 -2.23 1.55
C GLY A 216 22.09 -1.82 2.85
N ARG A 217 21.51 -0.95 3.68
CA ARG A 217 22.11 -0.52 4.95
C ARG A 217 22.32 -1.71 5.89
N LYS A 218 23.57 -2.14 6.05
CA LYS A 218 23.97 -3.33 6.82
C LYS A 218 23.44 -3.31 8.26
N LYS A 219 23.50 -2.15 8.95
CA LYS A 219 22.96 -1.98 10.30
C LYS A 219 21.47 -2.30 10.38
N VAL A 220 20.68 -1.86 9.38
CA VAL A 220 19.23 -2.09 9.34
C VAL A 220 18.91 -3.56 9.06
N LYS A 221 19.59 -4.18 8.08
CA LYS A 221 19.44 -5.62 7.79
C LYS A 221 19.74 -6.48 9.00
N GLN A 222 20.88 -6.28 9.65
CA GLN A 222 21.25 -7.00 10.88
C GLN A 222 20.30 -6.72 12.05
N GLY A 223 19.74 -5.51 12.11
CA GLY A 223 18.72 -5.17 13.10
C GLY A 223 17.44 -5.97 12.88
N PHE A 224 16.99 -6.11 11.64
CA PHE A 224 15.82 -6.95 11.32
C PHE A 224 16.06 -8.44 11.59
N ASP A 225 17.30 -8.96 11.36
CA ASP A 225 17.64 -10.34 11.76
C ASP A 225 17.48 -10.53 13.28
N ARG A 226 17.90 -9.56 14.09
CA ARG A 226 17.74 -9.61 15.55
C ARG A 226 16.27 -9.46 15.99
N ILE A 227 15.49 -8.62 15.30
CA ILE A 227 14.05 -8.50 15.55
C ILE A 227 13.34 -9.81 15.23
N ALA A 228 13.69 -10.48 14.11
CA ALA A 228 13.16 -11.80 13.77
C ALA A 228 13.52 -12.85 14.84
N ALA A 229 14.75 -12.84 15.34
CA ALA A 229 15.17 -13.72 16.44
C ALA A 229 14.37 -13.45 17.72
N SER A 230 14.20 -12.19 18.13
CA SER A 230 13.41 -11.83 19.33
C SER A 230 11.93 -12.23 19.17
N ALA A 231 11.37 -12.19 17.97
CA ALA A 231 10.00 -12.65 17.72
C ALA A 231 9.86 -14.18 17.86
N ILE A 232 10.89 -14.93 17.46
CA ILE A 232 10.95 -16.40 17.68
C ILE A 232 11.03 -16.71 19.18
N GLU A 233 11.86 -15.96 19.92
CA GLU A 233 11.99 -16.11 21.39
C GLU A 233 10.68 -15.76 22.10
N MET A 234 10.01 -14.70 21.69
CA MET A 234 8.70 -14.28 22.22
C MET A 234 7.65 -15.37 22.06
N GLU A 235 7.49 -15.92 20.85
CA GLU A 235 6.53 -17.00 20.59
C GLU A 235 6.79 -18.21 21.48
N LYS A 236 8.03 -18.71 21.52
CA LYS A 236 8.42 -19.85 22.37
C LYS A 236 8.18 -19.60 23.86
N ALA A 237 8.47 -18.39 24.33
CA ALA A 237 8.26 -18.01 25.72
C ALA A 237 6.77 -18.03 26.07
N LEU A 238 5.92 -17.47 25.21
CA LEU A 238 4.46 -17.45 25.40
C LEU A 238 3.83 -18.84 25.29
N GLU A 239 4.30 -19.70 24.37
CA GLU A 239 3.85 -21.09 24.23
C GLU A 239 4.15 -21.93 25.47
N SER A 240 5.32 -21.68 26.08
CA SER A 240 5.71 -22.38 27.33
C SER A 240 5.12 -21.75 28.59
N GLY A 241 4.36 -20.64 28.49
CA GLY A 241 3.87 -19.89 29.64
C GLY A 241 4.96 -19.14 30.42
N ASN A 242 6.17 -19.02 29.89
CA ASN A 242 7.28 -18.32 30.55
C ASN A 242 7.22 -16.81 30.26
N LEU A 243 6.40 -16.10 31.05
CA LEU A 243 6.18 -14.66 30.87
C LEU A 243 7.40 -13.78 31.20
N GLU A 244 8.31 -14.26 32.04
CA GLU A 244 9.59 -13.58 32.30
C GLU A 244 10.48 -13.61 31.05
N ALA A 245 10.60 -14.77 30.39
CA ALA A 245 11.32 -14.87 29.12
C ALA A 245 10.64 -14.04 28.00
N ALA A 246 9.30 -13.98 27.98
CA ALA A 246 8.57 -13.10 27.08
C ALA A 246 8.90 -11.62 27.34
N GLY A 247 8.99 -11.19 28.60
CA GLY A 247 9.41 -9.85 28.99
C GLY A 247 10.84 -9.53 28.56
N ALA A 248 11.76 -10.50 28.69
CA ALA A 248 13.14 -10.35 28.20
C ALA A 248 13.19 -10.23 26.67
N ALA A 249 12.42 -11.04 25.93
CA ALA A 249 12.34 -10.94 24.46
C ALA A 249 11.77 -9.58 24.01
N LEU A 250 10.77 -9.04 24.73
CA LEU A 250 10.21 -7.72 24.52
C LEU A 250 11.29 -6.62 24.65
N ALA A 251 12.11 -6.67 25.72
CA ALA A 251 13.21 -5.76 25.96
C ALA A 251 14.30 -5.87 24.90
N HIS A 252 14.69 -7.09 24.52
CA HIS A 252 15.69 -7.33 23.48
C HIS A 252 15.26 -6.76 22.12
N GLU A 253 14.00 -6.94 21.73
CA GLU A 253 13.51 -6.34 20.51
C GLU A 253 13.58 -4.82 20.55
N TRP A 254 13.15 -4.21 21.67
CA TRP A 254 13.18 -2.76 21.81
C TRP A 254 14.60 -2.20 21.69
N GLU A 255 15.57 -2.80 22.39
CA GLU A 255 16.99 -2.40 22.32
C GLU A 255 17.55 -2.47 20.88
N ASN A 256 17.11 -3.45 20.09
CA ASN A 256 17.48 -3.55 18.68
C ASN A 256 16.74 -2.49 17.83
N ARG A 257 15.43 -2.35 18.01
CA ARG A 257 14.55 -1.49 17.20
C ARG A 257 14.90 -0.01 17.33
N LYS A 258 15.08 0.49 18.56
CA LYS A 258 15.35 1.91 18.82
C LYS A 258 16.63 2.44 18.15
N THR A 259 17.55 1.53 17.78
CA THR A 259 18.82 1.88 17.13
C THR A 259 18.81 1.84 15.61
N LEU A 260 17.70 1.40 14.96
CA LEU A 260 17.66 1.19 13.51
C LEU A 260 17.73 2.50 12.73
N ILE A 261 16.91 3.47 13.12
CA ILE A 261 16.89 4.84 12.60
C ILE A 261 16.64 5.82 13.75
N GLU A 262 17.01 7.07 13.54
CA GLU A 262 16.73 8.15 14.48
C GLU A 262 15.21 8.42 14.57
N GLY A 263 14.73 8.76 15.77
CA GLY A 263 13.31 9.09 16.00
C GLY A 263 12.39 7.90 16.29
N ILE A 264 12.88 6.66 16.33
CA ILE A 264 12.07 5.51 16.81
C ILE A 264 11.85 5.61 18.33
N SER A 265 12.86 5.99 19.11
CA SER A 265 12.71 6.34 20.52
C SER A 265 12.76 7.86 20.71
N THR A 266 12.13 8.32 21.78
CA THR A 266 12.17 9.71 22.26
C THR A 266 12.57 9.72 23.74
N PRO A 267 13.03 10.86 24.29
CA PRO A 267 13.33 10.96 25.72
C PRO A 267 12.17 10.53 26.62
N GLU A 268 10.93 10.81 26.23
CA GLU A 268 9.73 10.45 26.98
C GLU A 268 9.49 8.92 26.98
N ILE A 269 9.73 8.27 25.83
CA ILE A 269 9.65 6.81 25.72
C ILE A 269 10.72 6.16 26.58
N ASP A 270 11.97 6.60 26.46
CA ASP A 270 13.08 6.06 27.24
C ASP A 270 12.84 6.25 28.75
N ALA A 271 12.38 7.44 29.17
CA ALA A 271 12.06 7.72 30.58
C ALA A 271 10.93 6.84 31.11
N ALA A 272 9.88 6.56 30.32
CA ALA A 272 8.77 5.68 30.71
C ALA A 272 9.24 4.22 30.85
N ILE A 273 10.07 3.73 29.90
CA ILE A 273 10.62 2.37 29.96
C ILE A 273 11.55 2.23 31.17
N ASP A 274 12.44 3.17 31.40
CA ASP A 274 13.34 3.18 32.55
C ASP A 274 12.58 3.22 33.87
N ALA A 275 11.52 4.01 33.98
CA ALA A 275 10.68 4.08 35.19
C ALA A 275 10.00 2.74 35.47
N ALA A 276 9.46 2.10 34.43
CA ALA A 276 8.81 0.79 34.55
C ALA A 276 9.79 -0.31 34.95
N VAL A 277 10.98 -0.37 34.33
CA VAL A 277 12.03 -1.36 34.64
C VAL A 277 12.54 -1.16 36.08
N ARG A 278 12.78 0.08 36.51
CA ARG A 278 13.13 0.35 37.92
C ARG A 278 12.05 -0.07 38.91
N ALA A 279 10.77 -0.03 38.51
CA ALA A 279 9.64 -0.48 39.33
C ALA A 279 9.45 -2.01 39.30
N GLY A 280 10.21 -2.74 38.47
CA GLY A 280 10.24 -4.19 38.39
C GLY A 280 9.59 -4.79 37.13
N ALA A 281 9.35 -4.02 36.07
CA ALA A 281 8.99 -4.59 34.78
C ALA A 281 10.12 -5.44 34.19
N TRP A 282 9.81 -6.58 33.58
CA TRP A 282 10.79 -7.41 32.85
C TRP A 282 11.26 -6.74 31.56
N GLY A 283 10.36 -5.96 30.90
CA GLY A 283 10.65 -5.23 29.70
C GLY A 283 9.48 -4.40 29.19
N GLY A 284 9.77 -3.56 28.22
CA GLY A 284 8.79 -2.73 27.54
C GLY A 284 9.24 -2.37 26.13
N LYS A 285 8.28 -2.20 25.22
CA LYS A 285 8.52 -1.72 23.85
C LYS A 285 7.35 -0.89 23.33
N VAL A 286 7.64 0.01 22.41
CA VAL A 286 6.60 0.77 21.71
C VAL A 286 5.81 -0.15 20.78
N CYS A 287 4.48 -0.01 20.78
CA CYS A 287 3.60 -0.67 19.82
C CYS A 287 3.68 0.02 18.45
N GLY A 288 3.96 -0.75 17.39
CA GLY A 288 4.05 -0.21 16.02
C GLY A 288 5.40 0.42 15.68
N ALA A 289 5.38 1.53 14.89
CA ALA A 289 6.58 2.08 14.23
C ALA A 289 7.51 2.91 15.12
N GLY A 290 7.15 3.20 16.37
CA GLY A 290 7.94 4.06 17.26
C GLY A 290 7.69 5.55 17.07
N GLY A 291 8.43 6.39 17.81
CA GLY A 291 8.34 7.85 17.76
C GLY A 291 7.19 8.46 18.59
N GLY A 292 6.45 7.64 19.34
CA GLY A 292 5.29 8.00 20.15
C GLY A 292 4.32 6.84 20.27
N GLY A 293 3.09 7.11 20.67
CA GLY A 293 2.05 6.11 20.80
C GLY A 293 2.05 5.36 22.13
N CYS A 294 1.67 4.08 22.12
CA CYS A 294 1.61 3.22 23.28
C CYS A 294 2.87 2.38 23.46
N ILE A 295 3.22 2.18 24.70
CA ILE A 295 4.28 1.24 25.13
C ILE A 295 3.60 0.07 25.85
N VAL A 296 3.89 -1.15 25.42
CA VAL A 296 3.49 -2.37 26.12
C VAL A 296 4.60 -2.80 27.06
N PHE A 297 4.23 -3.23 28.26
CA PHE A 297 5.12 -3.74 29.29
C PHE A 297 4.68 -5.12 29.75
N LEU A 298 5.64 -5.96 30.12
CA LEU A 298 5.42 -7.17 30.87
C LEU A 298 6.11 -7.07 32.24
N ALA A 299 5.41 -7.47 33.29
CA ALA A 299 5.90 -7.37 34.66
C ALA A 299 5.47 -8.57 35.51
N PRO A 300 6.23 -8.95 36.57
CA PRO A 300 5.74 -9.90 37.56
C PRO A 300 4.43 -9.44 38.16
N ARG A 301 3.54 -10.39 38.48
CA ARG A 301 2.22 -10.12 39.06
C ARG A 301 2.32 -9.26 40.34
N ASP A 302 3.25 -9.59 41.22
CA ASP A 302 3.51 -8.86 42.46
C ASP A 302 4.12 -7.46 42.26
N ARG A 303 4.67 -7.17 41.08
CA ARG A 303 5.25 -5.87 40.71
C ARG A 303 4.34 -5.02 39.86
N ARG A 304 3.28 -5.61 39.29
CA ARG A 304 2.41 -4.94 38.33
C ARG A 304 1.86 -3.61 38.83
N ASP A 305 1.42 -3.54 40.10
CA ASP A 305 0.88 -2.33 40.71
C ASP A 305 1.98 -1.26 40.94
N ALA A 306 3.21 -1.67 41.27
CA ALA A 306 4.34 -0.76 41.40
C ALA A 306 4.69 -0.14 40.03
N VAL A 307 4.75 -0.96 38.98
CA VAL A 307 4.97 -0.52 37.60
C VAL A 307 3.83 0.41 37.14
N ARG A 308 2.56 0.07 37.43
CA ARG A 308 1.41 0.92 37.12
C ARG A 308 1.50 2.31 37.75
N ARG A 309 1.87 2.37 39.05
CA ARG A 309 2.08 3.65 39.75
C ARG A 309 3.22 4.46 39.17
N ALA A 310 4.33 3.80 38.82
CA ALA A 310 5.48 4.47 38.20
C ALA A 310 5.10 5.08 36.84
N LEU A 311 4.36 4.34 36.02
CA LEU A 311 3.86 4.81 34.72
C LEU A 311 2.78 5.91 34.86
N ALA A 312 1.94 5.86 35.88
CA ALA A 312 0.92 6.89 36.13
C ALA A 312 1.54 8.23 36.54
N ALA A 313 2.78 8.25 37.01
CA ALA A 313 3.54 9.46 37.32
C ALA A 313 4.26 10.06 36.09
N MET A 314 4.27 9.33 34.97
CA MET A 314 4.87 9.79 33.71
C MET A 314 3.87 10.59 32.86
N PRO A 315 4.33 11.44 31.92
CA PRO A 315 3.46 12.06 30.94
C PRO A 315 2.64 11.02 30.16
N GLY A 316 1.37 11.34 29.87
CA GLY A 316 0.47 10.42 29.20
C GLY A 316 -0.50 9.73 30.17
N ARG A 317 -0.87 8.49 29.90
CA ARG A 317 -1.79 7.71 30.77
C ARG A 317 -1.62 6.21 30.62
N VAL A 318 -1.83 5.47 31.69
CA VAL A 318 -1.98 4.02 31.65
C VAL A 318 -3.35 3.67 31.09
N LEU A 319 -3.40 2.75 30.12
CA LEU A 319 -4.64 2.27 29.51
C LEU A 319 -5.12 1.00 30.22
N ASP A 320 -6.43 0.92 30.50
CA ASP A 320 -7.06 -0.26 31.09
C ASP A 320 -7.42 -1.26 29.98
N ALA A 321 -6.39 -1.76 29.30
CA ALA A 321 -6.52 -2.71 28.21
C ALA A 321 -6.20 -4.12 28.71
N VAL A 322 -7.04 -5.08 28.34
CA VAL A 322 -6.81 -6.50 28.63
C VAL A 322 -6.85 -7.32 27.35
N PRO A 323 -6.12 -8.45 27.26
CA PRO A 323 -6.23 -9.38 26.16
C PRO A 323 -7.66 -9.90 25.98
N VAL A 324 -8.10 -10.03 24.71
CA VAL A 324 -9.43 -10.57 24.36
C VAL A 324 -9.29 -11.71 23.36
N ALA A 325 -10.12 -12.74 23.54
CA ALA A 325 -10.07 -13.94 22.70
C ALA A 325 -10.80 -13.78 21.36
N HIS A 326 -11.82 -12.92 21.31
CA HIS A 326 -12.69 -12.77 20.13
C HIS A 326 -12.26 -11.60 19.28
N GLY A 327 -12.29 -11.80 17.95
CA GLY A 327 -12.04 -10.78 16.95
C GLY A 327 -13.33 -10.08 16.53
N LEU A 328 -13.45 -9.88 15.23
CA LEU A 328 -14.55 -9.19 14.57
C LEU A 328 -15.92 -9.81 14.90
N THR A 329 -16.84 -8.97 15.33
CA THR A 329 -18.25 -9.32 15.52
C THR A 329 -19.13 -8.48 14.61
N VAL A 330 -20.25 -9.05 14.17
CA VAL A 330 -21.22 -8.38 13.29
C VAL A 330 -22.62 -8.57 13.85
N GLU A 331 -23.33 -7.46 14.01
CA GLU A 331 -24.73 -7.43 14.42
C GLU A 331 -25.58 -6.86 13.28
N ARG A 332 -26.71 -7.49 12.99
CA ARG A 332 -27.70 -7.04 12.01
C ARG A 332 -28.96 -6.59 12.72
N SER A 333 -29.53 -5.50 12.29
CA SER A 333 -30.84 -5.02 12.75
C SER A 333 -31.74 -4.81 11.54
N ASP A 334 -32.79 -5.59 11.47
CA ASP A 334 -33.82 -5.51 10.43
C ASP A 334 -35.04 -4.79 10.98
N ASP A 335 -35.12 -3.47 10.77
CA ASP A 335 -36.40 -2.78 10.81
C ASP A 335 -37.06 -2.93 9.43
N THR A 336 -38.15 -3.66 9.38
CA THR A 336 -38.88 -4.02 8.16
C THR A 336 -39.50 -2.79 7.48
N THR A 337 -38.71 -2.08 6.68
CA THR A 337 -39.19 -1.23 5.61
C THR A 337 -38.29 -1.47 4.39
N GLN A 338 -38.93 -1.73 3.24
CA GLN A 338 -38.28 -2.16 2.01
C GLN A 338 -37.08 -1.27 1.67
N SER A 339 -35.90 -1.86 1.71
CA SER A 339 -34.67 -1.23 1.30
C SER A 339 -34.47 -1.39 -0.21
N ALA A 340 -34.15 -0.30 -0.87
CA ALA A 340 -33.78 -0.25 -2.28
C ALA A 340 -32.30 -0.60 -2.52
N PHE A 341 -31.56 -1.12 -1.53
CA PHE A 341 -30.23 -1.66 -1.73
C PHE A 341 -30.30 -3.04 -2.39
N ALA A 342 -30.60 -3.05 -3.68
CA ALA A 342 -30.22 -4.17 -4.51
C ALA A 342 -28.79 -3.89 -5.02
N PHE A 343 -27.75 -4.32 -4.28
CA PHE A 343 -26.63 -4.89 -4.99
C PHE A 343 -27.26 -6.01 -5.82
N ALA A 344 -27.37 -5.76 -7.12
CA ALA A 344 -27.94 -6.73 -8.01
C ALA A 344 -27.10 -8.00 -7.88
N ARG A 345 -27.61 -8.92 -7.08
CA ARG A 345 -27.07 -10.26 -6.99
C ARG A 345 -27.25 -10.85 -8.38
N ALA A 346 -26.15 -10.94 -9.14
CA ALA A 346 -26.12 -11.80 -10.29
C ALA A 346 -26.42 -13.23 -9.81
N ARG A 347 -27.71 -13.58 -9.71
CA ARG A 347 -28.07 -14.97 -9.72
C ARG A 347 -27.71 -15.47 -11.11
N ARG A 348 -26.62 -16.22 -11.20
CA ARG A 348 -26.45 -17.16 -12.30
C ARG A 348 -27.76 -17.93 -12.39
N ALA A 349 -28.54 -17.71 -13.44
CA ALA A 349 -29.65 -18.57 -13.74
C ALA A 349 -29.07 -19.98 -13.87
N ALA A 350 -29.43 -20.87 -12.95
CA ALA A 350 -29.20 -22.29 -13.15
C ALA A 350 -29.87 -22.64 -14.47
N HIS A 351 -29.26 -23.50 -15.27
CA HIS A 351 -29.80 -23.97 -16.54
C HIS A 351 -31.30 -24.31 -16.38
N GLY A 352 -32.19 -23.46 -16.93
CA GLY A 352 -33.63 -23.68 -16.93
C GLY A 352 -34.49 -22.53 -16.39
N GLU A 353 -33.91 -21.46 -15.80
CA GLU A 353 -34.72 -20.28 -15.41
C GLU A 353 -34.77 -19.23 -16.53
N SER A 354 -35.93 -18.58 -16.72
CA SER A 354 -36.09 -17.50 -17.69
C SER A 354 -35.24 -16.30 -17.31
N LEU A 355 -34.53 -15.66 -18.27
CA LEU A 355 -33.79 -14.43 -18.05
C LEU A 355 -34.66 -13.34 -17.45
N GLU A 356 -34.12 -12.57 -16.52
CA GLU A 356 -34.76 -11.39 -15.95
C GLU A 356 -35.11 -10.40 -17.07
N GLN A 357 -36.25 -9.75 -16.98
CA GLN A 357 -36.70 -8.72 -17.91
C GLN A 357 -36.95 -7.42 -17.15
N LEU A 358 -36.37 -6.33 -17.62
CA LEU A 358 -36.48 -5.00 -17.02
C LEU A 358 -36.84 -3.96 -18.09
N TRP A 359 -37.46 -2.85 -17.68
CA TRP A 359 -37.93 -1.79 -18.56
C TRP A 359 -37.32 -0.45 -18.22
N VAL A 360 -36.85 0.27 -19.24
CA VAL A 360 -36.29 1.62 -19.11
C VAL A 360 -37.43 2.63 -19.31
N TYR A 361 -37.64 3.48 -18.33
CA TYR A 361 -38.62 4.56 -18.37
C TYR A 361 -38.03 5.82 -18.99
N GLY A 362 -38.88 6.61 -19.70
CA GLY A 362 -38.49 7.94 -20.18
C GLY A 362 -38.02 8.04 -21.63
N GLY A 363 -38.19 7.04 -22.45
CA GLY A 363 -37.96 7.10 -23.90
C GLY A 363 -39.18 7.53 -24.71
N SER A 364 -39.05 7.69 -26.03
CA SER A 364 -40.16 7.93 -26.97
C SER A 364 -40.27 6.82 -27.99
N GLY A 365 -41.47 6.28 -28.22
CA GLY A 365 -41.74 5.20 -29.17
C GLY A 365 -42.07 3.87 -28.50
N ASP A 366 -42.11 2.79 -29.30
CA ASP A 366 -42.40 1.45 -28.79
C ASP A 366 -41.15 0.83 -28.12
N TYR A 367 -41.38 -0.01 -27.11
CA TYR A 367 -40.33 -0.80 -26.48
C TYR A 367 -39.72 -1.81 -27.45
N ARG A 368 -38.41 -1.80 -27.54
CA ARG A 368 -37.61 -2.81 -28.23
C ARG A 368 -36.75 -3.59 -27.24
N PRO A 369 -36.50 -4.88 -27.52
CA PRO A 369 -35.65 -5.68 -26.65
C PRO A 369 -34.16 -5.44 -26.92
N TYR A 370 -33.42 -5.35 -25.87
CA TYR A 370 -31.96 -5.29 -25.85
C TYR A 370 -31.44 -6.33 -24.86
N LEU A 371 -30.22 -6.79 -25.04
CA LEU A 371 -29.56 -7.62 -24.05
C LEU A 371 -28.53 -6.78 -23.32
N LEU A 372 -28.70 -6.64 -22.02
CA LEU A 372 -27.74 -6.03 -21.12
C LEU A 372 -26.80 -7.11 -20.60
N GLY A 373 -25.50 -6.95 -20.84
CA GLY A 373 -24.45 -7.77 -20.28
C GLY A 373 -23.52 -6.91 -19.43
N GLU A 374 -23.33 -7.30 -18.18
CA GLU A 374 -22.35 -6.72 -17.26
C GLU A 374 -21.33 -7.79 -16.91
N ALA A 375 -20.06 -7.41 -16.87
CA ALA A 375 -18.98 -8.34 -16.56
C ALA A 375 -17.82 -7.64 -15.86
N ILE A 376 -17.11 -8.41 -15.04
CA ILE A 376 -15.77 -8.07 -14.55
C ILE A 376 -14.77 -8.68 -15.50
N VAL A 377 -13.95 -7.82 -16.13
CA VAL A 377 -12.91 -8.22 -17.06
C VAL A 377 -11.57 -8.06 -16.35
N THR A 378 -10.86 -9.17 -16.15
CA THR A 378 -9.56 -9.20 -15.49
C THR A 378 -8.44 -9.38 -16.51
N HIS A 379 -7.53 -8.42 -16.56
CA HIS A 379 -6.30 -8.48 -17.33
C HIS A 379 -5.16 -8.89 -16.41
N SER A 380 -4.32 -9.81 -16.87
CA SER A 380 -3.14 -10.23 -16.14
C SER A 380 -2.00 -10.45 -17.12
N GLU A 381 -0.89 -9.75 -16.89
CA GLU A 381 0.36 -9.93 -17.64
C GLU A 381 1.48 -10.35 -16.67
N PRO A 382 1.88 -11.63 -16.68
CA PRO A 382 2.81 -12.18 -15.69
C PRO A 382 4.20 -11.54 -15.71
N ARG A 383 4.68 -11.05 -16.87
CA ARG A 383 6.02 -10.46 -16.99
C ARG A 383 6.10 -9.08 -16.34
N SER A 384 5.04 -8.29 -16.49
CA SER A 384 4.94 -6.97 -15.88
C SER A 384 4.45 -7.03 -14.43
N GLY A 385 3.82 -8.14 -14.03
CA GLY A 385 3.06 -8.22 -12.79
C GLY A 385 1.75 -7.42 -12.82
N ALA A 386 1.38 -6.85 -13.98
CA ALA A 386 0.16 -6.05 -14.10
C ALA A 386 -1.08 -6.94 -13.92
N HIS A 387 -1.94 -6.52 -13.02
CA HIS A 387 -3.24 -7.13 -12.76
C HIS A 387 -4.29 -6.03 -12.63
N LEU A 388 -5.29 -6.06 -13.50
CA LEU A 388 -6.34 -5.06 -13.54
C LEU A 388 -7.69 -5.72 -13.75
N SER A 389 -8.63 -5.49 -12.83
CA SER A 389 -10.04 -5.90 -12.95
C SER A 389 -10.91 -4.67 -13.15
N ILE A 390 -11.72 -4.67 -14.22
CA ILE A 390 -12.59 -3.56 -14.59
C ILE A 390 -14.00 -4.09 -14.81
N SER A 391 -14.99 -3.38 -14.25
CA SER A 391 -16.40 -3.62 -14.58
C SER A 391 -16.74 -2.99 -15.91
N ARG A 392 -17.51 -3.71 -16.72
CA ARG A 392 -18.00 -3.27 -18.02
C ARG A 392 -19.45 -3.64 -18.20
N SER A 393 -20.23 -2.68 -18.70
CA SER A 393 -21.63 -2.85 -19.04
C SER A 393 -21.84 -2.49 -20.50
N TYR A 394 -22.44 -3.41 -21.23
CA TYR A 394 -22.76 -3.24 -22.64
C TYR A 394 -24.20 -3.63 -22.92
N VAL A 395 -24.83 -2.90 -23.83
CA VAL A 395 -26.16 -3.23 -24.33
C VAL A 395 -26.06 -3.55 -25.81
N ALA A 396 -26.61 -4.68 -26.20
CA ALA A 396 -26.69 -5.15 -27.59
C ALA A 396 -28.17 -5.18 -28.06
N PRO A 397 -28.49 -4.75 -29.29
CA PRO A 397 -29.83 -4.87 -29.81
C PRO A 397 -30.18 -6.35 -30.06
N ILE A 398 -31.42 -6.70 -29.78
CA ILE A 398 -32.02 -7.99 -30.15
C ILE A 398 -32.91 -7.76 -31.37
N ASP A 399 -32.77 -8.57 -32.41
CA ASP A 399 -33.63 -8.49 -33.56
C ASP A 399 -35.08 -8.89 -33.17
N PRO A 400 -36.07 -8.01 -33.35
CA PRO A 400 -37.42 -8.26 -32.91
C PRO A 400 -38.13 -9.36 -33.73
N ASN A 401 -37.56 -9.81 -34.88
CA ASN A 401 -38.17 -10.78 -35.76
C ASN A 401 -37.67 -12.22 -35.52
N ASP A 402 -36.41 -12.39 -35.13
CA ASP A 402 -35.81 -13.74 -34.92
C ASP A 402 -35.19 -13.91 -33.51
N GLY A 403 -35.11 -12.87 -32.70
CA GLY A 403 -34.59 -12.92 -31.34
C GLY A 403 -33.06 -12.92 -31.24
N ARG A 404 -32.32 -12.83 -32.34
CA ARG A 404 -30.86 -12.88 -32.34
C ARG A 404 -30.21 -11.63 -31.74
N VAL A 405 -29.18 -11.84 -30.98
CA VAL A 405 -28.42 -10.77 -30.31
C VAL A 405 -27.23 -10.31 -31.16
N ALA A 406 -27.14 -9.02 -31.43
CA ALA A 406 -26.11 -8.44 -32.28
C ALA A 406 -25.00 -7.80 -31.43
N TRP A 407 -24.12 -8.59 -30.78
CA TRP A 407 -23.01 -8.08 -29.96
C TRP A 407 -22.05 -7.18 -30.74
N HIS A 408 -21.88 -7.38 -32.03
CA HIS A 408 -21.03 -6.49 -32.86
C HIS A 408 -21.59 -5.05 -32.96
N ASN A 409 -22.86 -4.84 -32.64
CA ASN A 409 -23.49 -3.52 -32.53
C ASN A 409 -23.68 -3.07 -31.09
N ALA A 410 -23.09 -3.77 -30.13
CA ALA A 410 -23.20 -3.41 -28.74
C ALA A 410 -22.51 -2.05 -28.45
N ARG A 411 -23.09 -1.33 -27.50
CA ARG A 411 -22.54 -0.05 -27.03
C ARG A 411 -22.36 -0.08 -25.51
N PRO A 412 -21.35 0.63 -25.00
CA PRO A 412 -21.24 0.85 -23.57
C PRO A 412 -22.53 1.50 -23.05
N LEU A 413 -23.03 0.98 -21.95
CA LEU A 413 -24.19 1.54 -21.25
C LEU A 413 -23.84 1.72 -19.79
N ASP A 414 -24.25 2.85 -19.24
CA ASP A 414 -24.26 3.08 -17.81
C ASP A 414 -25.68 2.88 -17.29
N PRO A 415 -26.00 1.69 -16.74
CA PRO A 415 -27.36 1.38 -16.29
C PRO A 415 -27.84 2.30 -15.16
N GLU A 416 -26.92 2.91 -14.42
CA GLU A 416 -27.23 3.80 -13.28
C GLU A 416 -27.84 5.13 -13.73
N ARG A 417 -27.63 5.51 -14.99
CA ARG A 417 -28.22 6.72 -15.55
C ARG A 417 -29.63 6.53 -16.08
N LEU A 418 -30.14 5.30 -15.98
CA LEU A 418 -31.44 4.94 -16.50
C LEU A 418 -32.43 4.65 -15.38
N ASP A 419 -33.69 5.09 -15.55
CA ASP A 419 -34.80 4.68 -14.68
C ASP A 419 -35.26 3.29 -15.11
N ILE A 420 -34.70 2.25 -14.51
CA ILE A 420 -34.97 0.84 -14.83
C ILE A 420 -35.94 0.26 -13.80
N ARG A 421 -37.06 -0.34 -14.27
CA ARG A 421 -38.07 -0.91 -13.40
C ARG A 421 -38.46 -2.33 -13.82
N ALA A 422 -38.99 -3.10 -12.87
CA ALA A 422 -39.44 -4.49 -13.10
C ALA A 422 -40.77 -4.63 -13.86
N VAL A 423 -41.45 -3.52 -14.10
CA VAL A 423 -42.77 -3.50 -14.80
C VAL A 423 -42.70 -2.51 -15.96
N PRO A 424 -43.39 -2.81 -17.10
CA PRO A 424 -43.42 -1.91 -18.24
C PRO A 424 -44.19 -0.62 -17.94
N ASP A 425 -43.78 0.48 -18.57
CA ASP A 425 -44.57 1.70 -18.61
C ASP A 425 -45.80 1.48 -19.49
N PRO A 426 -47.03 1.64 -18.96
CA PRO A 426 -48.25 1.39 -19.71
C PRO A 426 -48.47 2.35 -20.89
N SER A 427 -47.70 3.43 -21.00
CA SER A 427 -47.73 4.37 -22.11
C SER A 427 -47.04 3.86 -23.38
N HIS A 428 -46.20 2.81 -23.27
CA HIS A 428 -45.42 2.23 -24.37
C HIS A 428 -45.96 0.86 -24.80
N ARG A 429 -45.93 0.57 -26.10
CA ARG A 429 -46.25 -0.76 -26.65
C ARG A 429 -44.94 -1.55 -26.85
N THR A 430 -45.05 -2.86 -26.76
CA THR A 430 -43.90 -3.76 -27.02
C THR A 430 -43.95 -4.20 -28.49
N ALA A 431 -42.91 -3.88 -29.25
CA ALA A 431 -42.80 -4.20 -30.68
C ALA A 431 -41.87 -5.41 -30.88
N VAL A 432 -42.39 -6.63 -30.75
CA VAL A 432 -41.66 -7.90 -30.95
C VAL A 432 -42.55 -8.90 -31.65
N ALA A 433 -42.00 -9.60 -32.67
CA ALA A 433 -42.71 -10.63 -33.44
C ALA A 433 -42.47 -12.06 -32.91
N VAL A 434 -41.41 -12.28 -32.10
CA VAL A 434 -41.06 -13.59 -31.52
C VAL A 434 -41.69 -13.79 -30.14
N SER A 435 -41.87 -15.06 -29.76
CA SER A 435 -42.42 -15.38 -28.44
C SER A 435 -41.42 -15.00 -27.31
N PRO A 436 -41.89 -14.70 -26.09
CA PRO A 436 -41.02 -14.45 -24.94
C PRO A 436 -40.04 -15.60 -24.64
N GLU A 437 -40.46 -16.86 -24.89
CA GLU A 437 -39.64 -18.05 -24.70
C GLU A 437 -38.50 -18.10 -25.72
N THR A 438 -38.75 -17.82 -26.99
CA THR A 438 -37.72 -17.75 -28.04
C THR A 438 -36.74 -16.65 -27.77
N LEU A 439 -37.20 -15.46 -27.35
CA LEU A 439 -36.36 -14.33 -26.99
C LEU A 439 -35.40 -14.69 -25.84
N THR A 440 -35.92 -15.32 -24.80
CA THR A 440 -35.15 -15.75 -23.64
C THR A 440 -34.11 -16.82 -24.00
N GLN A 441 -34.49 -17.79 -24.86
CA GLN A 441 -33.61 -18.87 -25.31
C GLN A 441 -32.46 -18.34 -26.16
N GLU A 442 -32.71 -17.51 -27.15
CA GLU A 442 -31.71 -16.89 -28.01
C GLU A 442 -30.76 -15.97 -27.20
N ALA A 443 -31.31 -15.20 -26.28
CA ALA A 443 -30.54 -14.36 -25.40
C ALA A 443 -29.60 -15.19 -24.51
N ALA A 444 -30.07 -16.28 -23.89
CA ALA A 444 -29.26 -17.16 -23.07
C ALA A 444 -28.13 -17.82 -23.86
N GLN A 445 -28.38 -18.24 -25.12
CA GLN A 445 -27.36 -18.84 -25.99
C GLN A 445 -26.26 -17.86 -26.42
N SER A 446 -26.50 -16.56 -26.34
CA SER A 446 -25.56 -15.52 -26.75
C SER A 446 -24.52 -15.14 -25.68
N GLU A 447 -24.53 -15.77 -24.51
CA GLU A 447 -23.56 -15.48 -23.42
C GLU A 447 -22.11 -15.69 -23.85
N GLU A 448 -21.82 -16.76 -24.57
CA GLU A 448 -20.46 -17.02 -25.06
C GLU A 448 -20.04 -15.99 -26.12
N ALA A 449 -20.96 -15.52 -26.95
CA ALA A 449 -20.70 -14.44 -27.90
C ALA A 449 -20.39 -13.11 -27.18
N PHE A 450 -21.02 -12.86 -26.03
CA PHE A 450 -20.68 -11.72 -25.17
C PHE A 450 -19.26 -11.83 -24.60
N ARG A 451 -18.84 -12.99 -24.11
CA ARG A 451 -17.46 -13.23 -23.67
C ARG A 451 -16.45 -12.95 -24.78
N GLN A 452 -16.71 -13.45 -25.98
CA GLN A 452 -15.86 -13.23 -27.15
C GLN A 452 -15.82 -11.75 -27.55
N PHE A 453 -16.94 -11.07 -27.49
CA PHE A 453 -17.02 -9.62 -27.72
C PHE A 453 -16.14 -8.87 -26.72
N LEU A 454 -16.24 -9.14 -25.42
CA LEU A 454 -15.43 -8.53 -24.39
C LEU A 454 -13.93 -8.85 -24.59
N ALA A 455 -13.58 -10.08 -24.88
CA ALA A 455 -12.20 -10.49 -25.15
C ALA A 455 -11.57 -9.75 -26.35
N SER A 456 -12.39 -9.40 -27.34
CA SER A 456 -11.93 -8.66 -28.52
C SER A 456 -11.89 -7.15 -28.33
N THR A 457 -12.77 -6.61 -27.48
CA THR A 457 -13.00 -5.17 -27.32
C THR A 457 -12.20 -4.61 -26.14
N GLU A 458 -12.19 -5.33 -25.02
CA GLU A 458 -11.53 -4.90 -23.80
C GLU A 458 -10.06 -5.34 -23.81
N LYS A 459 -9.18 -4.48 -24.32
CA LYS A 459 -7.74 -4.71 -24.38
C LYS A 459 -7.03 -3.73 -23.49
N LEU A 460 -6.16 -4.24 -22.62
CA LEU A 460 -5.26 -3.42 -21.84
C LEU A 460 -3.99 -3.15 -22.63
N ARG A 461 -3.59 -1.89 -22.75
CA ARG A 461 -2.33 -1.49 -23.32
C ARG A 461 -1.35 -1.20 -22.21
N LEU A 462 -0.17 -1.81 -22.31
CA LEU A 462 0.97 -1.58 -21.44
C LEU A 462 2.16 -1.17 -22.29
N PHE A 463 3.08 -0.44 -21.70
CA PHE A 463 4.34 -0.07 -22.30
C PHE A 463 5.49 -0.81 -21.61
N HIS A 464 6.48 -1.19 -22.38
CA HIS A 464 7.66 -1.88 -21.90
C HIS A 464 8.93 -1.24 -22.46
N ASN A 465 9.90 -1.02 -21.58
CA ASN A 465 11.25 -0.67 -21.96
C ASN A 465 12.17 -1.85 -21.62
N ALA A 466 12.66 -2.55 -22.64
CA ALA A 466 13.44 -3.79 -22.48
C ALA A 466 14.81 -3.54 -21.84
N GLU A 467 15.45 -2.40 -22.12
CA GLU A 467 16.77 -2.06 -21.60
C GLU A 467 16.76 -1.84 -20.09
N PHE A 468 15.71 -1.20 -19.58
CA PHE A 468 15.56 -0.92 -18.15
C PHE A 468 14.76 -2.00 -17.42
N GLY A 469 14.11 -2.92 -18.16
CA GLY A 469 13.23 -3.92 -17.59
C GLY A 469 11.99 -3.30 -16.92
N LEU A 470 11.56 -2.12 -17.39
CA LEU A 470 10.43 -1.39 -16.83
C LEU A 470 9.16 -1.68 -17.62
N TYR A 471 8.05 -1.82 -16.90
CA TYR A 471 6.70 -1.91 -17.45
C TYR A 471 5.85 -0.74 -16.96
N SER A 472 4.91 -0.29 -17.80
CA SER A 472 3.96 0.72 -17.38
C SER A 472 2.94 0.14 -16.40
N GLU A 473 2.41 1.05 -15.55
CA GLU A 473 1.22 0.76 -14.78
C GLU A 473 -0.01 0.67 -15.70
N PRO A 474 -1.05 -0.10 -15.33
CA PRO A 474 -2.35 -0.01 -15.98
C PRO A 474 -2.85 1.44 -15.99
N HIS A 475 -3.25 1.96 -17.14
CA HIS A 475 -3.69 3.37 -17.35
C HIS A 475 -2.58 4.43 -17.33
N GLU A 476 -1.32 4.06 -17.21
CA GLU A 476 -0.21 5.00 -17.39
C GLU A 476 -0.16 5.45 -18.85
N THR A 477 -0.02 6.77 -19.07
CA THR A 477 0.13 7.30 -20.42
C THR A 477 1.53 7.02 -20.96
N HIS A 478 1.67 6.95 -22.28
CA HIS A 478 2.98 6.80 -22.93
C HIS A 478 3.97 7.86 -22.46
N GLU A 479 3.54 9.12 -22.39
CA GLU A 479 4.38 10.24 -21.95
C GLU A 479 4.86 10.09 -20.50
N SER A 480 3.97 9.65 -19.59
CA SER A 480 4.33 9.40 -18.19
C SER A 480 5.34 8.26 -18.07
N PHE A 481 5.14 7.21 -18.85
CA PHE A 481 6.06 6.06 -18.86
C PHE A 481 7.44 6.42 -19.40
N VAL A 482 7.51 7.22 -20.50
CA VAL A 482 8.77 7.77 -21.04
C VAL A 482 9.49 8.61 -19.97
N ALA A 483 8.76 9.48 -19.28
CA ALA A 483 9.35 10.30 -18.21
C ALA A 483 9.99 9.44 -17.11
N ARG A 484 9.34 8.33 -16.72
CA ARG A 484 9.86 7.38 -15.75
C ARG A 484 11.09 6.61 -16.25
N CYS A 485 11.12 6.25 -17.54
CA CYS A 485 12.30 5.66 -18.17
C CYS A 485 13.48 6.64 -18.23
N LEU A 486 13.22 7.92 -18.48
CA LEU A 486 14.25 8.97 -18.44
C LEU A 486 14.79 9.21 -17.03
N GLU A 487 13.96 9.10 -16.01
CA GLU A 487 14.41 9.16 -14.60
C GLU A 487 15.32 7.98 -14.25
N GLU A 488 14.98 6.79 -14.68
CA GLU A 488 15.84 5.60 -14.52
C GLU A 488 17.16 5.73 -15.31
N ALA A 489 17.11 6.29 -16.50
CA ALA A 489 18.31 6.60 -17.29
C ALA A 489 19.24 7.55 -16.53
N ARG A 490 18.72 8.63 -15.95
CA ARG A 490 19.50 9.58 -15.14
C ARG A 490 20.13 8.89 -13.93
N ARG A 491 19.37 8.06 -13.22
CA ARG A 491 19.90 7.30 -12.09
C ARG A 491 21.05 6.39 -12.50
N ARG A 492 20.96 5.70 -13.66
CA ARG A 492 22.06 4.87 -14.17
C ARG A 492 23.25 5.70 -14.63
N VAL A 493 23.05 6.91 -15.14
CA VAL A 493 24.14 7.86 -15.42
C VAL A 493 24.90 8.22 -14.15
N ASP A 494 24.17 8.50 -13.05
CA ASP A 494 24.78 8.82 -11.76
C ASP A 494 25.58 7.63 -11.19
N ASP A 495 25.02 6.40 -11.25
CA ASP A 495 25.71 5.17 -10.84
C ASP A 495 27.00 4.93 -11.65
N GLU A 496 26.99 5.22 -12.96
CA GLU A 496 28.14 5.03 -13.85
C GLU A 496 29.15 6.16 -13.68
N ALA A 497 28.70 7.37 -13.37
CA ALA A 497 29.56 8.50 -13.03
C ALA A 497 30.39 8.19 -11.78
N GLU A 498 29.81 7.61 -10.74
CA GLU A 498 30.55 7.18 -9.53
C GLU A 498 31.62 6.13 -9.83
N ARG A 499 31.32 5.17 -10.72
CA ARG A 499 32.28 4.14 -11.15
C ARG A 499 33.45 4.77 -11.94
N LEU A 500 33.13 5.62 -12.88
CA LEU A 500 34.10 6.34 -13.69
C LEU A 500 34.96 7.27 -12.83
N GLU A 501 34.38 7.97 -11.85
CA GLU A 501 35.10 8.86 -10.95
C GLU A 501 36.24 8.12 -10.27
N SER A 502 36.02 6.90 -9.78
CA SER A 502 37.06 6.09 -9.14
C SER A 502 38.23 5.76 -10.06
N THR A 503 37.97 5.59 -11.35
CA THR A 503 38.96 5.25 -12.37
C THR A 503 39.78 6.48 -12.79
N PHE A 504 39.08 7.59 -13.04
CA PHE A 504 39.72 8.84 -13.42
C PHE A 504 40.49 9.46 -12.24
N ARG A 505 40.01 9.34 -11.01
CA ARG A 505 40.73 9.76 -9.79
C ARG A 505 42.05 9.04 -9.66
N ARG A 506 42.11 7.72 -9.88
CA ARG A 506 43.39 6.98 -9.88
C ARG A 506 44.36 7.48 -10.95
N ARG A 507 43.90 7.82 -12.14
CA ARG A 507 44.72 8.38 -13.21
C ARG A 507 45.28 9.76 -12.83
N ILE A 508 44.46 10.60 -12.22
CA ILE A 508 44.90 11.91 -11.71
C ILE A 508 45.93 11.75 -10.59
N ASP A 509 45.69 10.84 -9.64
CA ASP A 509 46.64 10.55 -8.55
C ASP A 509 47.98 10.04 -9.09
N GLN A 510 48.00 9.19 -10.10
CA GLN A 510 49.25 8.75 -10.76
C GLN A 510 50.03 9.90 -11.40
N VAL A 511 49.31 10.82 -12.06
CA VAL A 511 49.93 12.01 -12.63
C VAL A 511 50.51 12.90 -11.52
N ARG A 512 49.78 13.06 -10.42
CA ARG A 512 50.18 13.81 -9.25
C ARG A 512 51.42 13.22 -8.56
N GLU A 513 51.40 11.91 -8.30
CA GLU A 513 52.56 11.20 -7.70
C GLU A 513 53.84 11.31 -8.56
N ARG A 514 53.66 11.34 -9.88
CA ARG A 514 54.78 11.52 -10.80
C ARG A 514 55.30 12.95 -10.76
N SER A 515 54.41 13.94 -10.73
CA SER A 515 54.78 15.35 -10.58
C SER A 515 55.51 15.59 -9.24
N GLU A 516 55.02 15.00 -8.14
CA GLU A 516 55.64 15.10 -6.82
C GLU A 516 57.02 14.40 -6.75
N ARG A 517 57.25 13.32 -7.52
CA ARG A 517 58.54 12.67 -7.65
C ARG A 517 59.52 13.54 -8.42
N ASP A 518 59.13 14.04 -9.57
CA ASP A 518 59.96 14.94 -10.38
C ASP A 518 60.29 16.21 -9.61
N GLN A 519 59.39 16.74 -8.77
CA GLN A 519 59.63 17.88 -7.90
C GLN A 519 60.68 17.58 -6.79
N ARG A 520 60.60 16.39 -6.18
CA ARG A 520 61.59 15.97 -5.17
C ARG A 520 62.98 15.77 -5.76
N GLU A 521 63.09 15.31 -7.01
CA GLU A 521 64.34 15.21 -7.73
C GLU A 521 64.93 16.59 -8.01
N ILE A 522 64.09 17.61 -8.32
CA ILE A 522 64.51 19.00 -8.52
C ILE A 522 64.93 19.64 -7.18
N ASP A 523 64.21 19.38 -6.08
CA ASP A 523 64.52 19.91 -4.75
C ASP A 523 65.80 19.30 -4.16
N GLN A 524 66.27 18.16 -4.65
CA GLN A 524 67.51 17.51 -4.29
C GLN A 524 68.72 17.97 -5.15
N ASP A 525 68.44 18.72 -6.23
CA ASP A 525 69.48 19.30 -7.09
C ASP A 525 69.92 20.67 -6.52
N ASP A 526 71.06 20.71 -5.85
CA ASP A 526 71.62 21.91 -5.19
C ASP A 526 71.89 23.13 -6.09
N THR A 527 71.50 23.05 -7.36
CA THR A 527 71.62 24.12 -8.36
C THR A 527 70.43 25.05 -8.48
N VAL A 528 69.27 24.78 -7.76
CA VAL A 528 68.02 25.54 -7.85
C VAL A 528 67.72 26.36 -6.59
N PRO A 529 67.33 27.67 -6.67
CA PRO A 529 67.02 28.50 -5.49
C PRO A 529 65.79 28.02 -4.71
N LYS A 530 65.90 27.89 -3.37
CA LYS A 530 64.93 27.29 -2.46
C LYS A 530 63.62 28.08 -2.19
N ASP A 531 63.48 29.30 -2.68
CA ASP A 531 62.32 30.16 -2.36
C ASP A 531 61.10 29.95 -3.28
N MET A 532 61.28 29.31 -4.43
CA MET A 532 60.18 29.10 -5.40
C MET A 532 59.28 27.87 -5.11
N SER A 533 59.72 26.92 -4.27
CA SER A 533 59.02 25.65 -4.10
C SER A 533 57.76 25.73 -3.22
N LYS A 534 57.64 26.69 -2.31
CA LYS A 534 56.50 26.83 -1.40
C LYS A 534 55.26 27.47 -2.02
N GLU A 535 55.43 28.48 -2.85
CA GLU A 535 54.30 29.15 -3.51
C GLU A 535 53.68 28.27 -4.60
N VAL A 536 54.47 27.49 -5.30
CA VAL A 536 54.06 26.53 -6.32
C VAL A 536 53.18 25.40 -5.72
N ASN A 537 53.60 24.85 -4.57
CA ASN A 537 52.85 23.79 -3.89
C ASN A 537 51.48 24.27 -3.36
N LEU A 538 51.33 25.54 -2.98
CA LEU A 538 50.04 26.09 -2.51
C LEU A 538 49.07 26.32 -3.69
N ALA A 539 49.55 26.81 -4.83
CA ALA A 539 48.78 27.01 -6.04
C ALA A 539 48.31 25.67 -6.63
N TRP A 540 49.15 24.64 -6.61
CA TRP A 540 48.79 23.28 -7.03
C TRP A 540 47.69 22.66 -6.17
N GLY A 541 47.79 22.73 -4.84
CA GLY A 541 46.78 22.22 -3.93
C GLY A 541 45.38 22.86 -4.19
N GLN A 542 45.35 24.15 -4.50
CA GLN A 542 44.15 24.90 -4.76
C GLN A 542 43.52 24.56 -6.13
N THR A 543 44.37 24.39 -7.14
CA THR A 543 43.92 23.99 -8.50
C THR A 543 43.35 22.58 -8.51
N LEU A 544 44.04 21.63 -7.85
CA LEU A 544 43.53 20.25 -7.71
C LEU A 544 42.23 20.17 -6.90
N TYR A 545 42.12 20.95 -5.81
CA TYR A 545 40.87 21.02 -5.03
C TYR A 545 39.70 21.56 -5.84
N ASN A 546 39.90 22.57 -6.67
CA ASN A 546 38.88 23.14 -7.53
C ASN A 546 38.44 22.15 -8.65
N ILE A 547 39.37 21.42 -9.25
CA ILE A 547 39.11 20.40 -10.27
C ILE A 547 38.31 19.23 -9.66
N THR A 548 38.70 18.74 -8.47
CA THR A 548 38.04 17.61 -7.82
C THR A 548 36.70 17.96 -7.17
N SER A 549 36.40 19.25 -6.93
CA SER A 549 35.14 19.74 -6.34
C SER A 549 34.15 20.29 -7.35
N GLY A 550 34.39 20.11 -8.67
CA GLY A 550 33.47 20.54 -9.74
C GLY A 550 33.32 22.05 -9.88
N LYS A 551 34.22 22.85 -9.30
CA LYS A 551 34.22 24.31 -9.47
C LYS A 551 35.03 24.70 -10.71
N PRO A 552 34.56 25.65 -11.54
CA PRO A 552 35.33 26.10 -12.70
C PRO A 552 36.71 26.60 -12.25
N ALA A 553 37.76 25.99 -12.77
CA ALA A 553 39.12 26.37 -12.49
C ALA A 553 39.38 27.76 -13.10
N ALA A 554 39.50 28.78 -12.26
CA ALA A 554 40.19 29.98 -12.67
C ALA A 554 41.65 29.60 -12.89
N VAL A 555 42.06 29.49 -14.13
CA VAL A 555 43.46 29.27 -14.52
C VAL A 555 44.25 30.46 -13.96
N ALA A 556 45.02 30.24 -12.90
CA ALA A 556 45.92 31.24 -12.38
C ALA A 556 47.03 31.43 -13.43
N GLU A 557 47.12 32.63 -13.99
CA GLU A 557 48.24 33.10 -14.84
C GLU A 557 49.51 33.18 -13.98
N ALA A 558 50.15 32.06 -13.71
CA ALA A 558 51.53 32.03 -13.24
C ALA A 558 52.07 30.61 -13.33
N SER A 559 52.55 30.20 -14.45
CA SER A 559 53.45 29.04 -14.52
C SER A 559 54.69 29.42 -15.32
N GLN A 560 55.80 29.44 -14.63
CA GLN A 560 57.10 29.72 -15.26
C GLN A 560 57.95 28.45 -15.51
N SER A 561 57.42 27.24 -15.43
CA SER A 561 58.13 26.04 -15.83
C SER A 561 57.38 25.26 -16.92
N VAL A 562 58.10 24.92 -17.98
CA VAL A 562 57.58 24.13 -19.14
C VAL A 562 57.03 22.75 -18.66
N ARG A 563 57.54 22.19 -17.55
CA ARG A 563 57.13 20.89 -17.04
C ARG A 563 55.80 20.91 -16.26
N GLU A 564 55.50 22.00 -15.56
CA GLU A 564 54.21 22.17 -14.86
C GLU A 564 53.07 22.31 -15.85
N GLY A 565 53.30 23.04 -16.96
CA GLY A 565 52.36 23.12 -18.06
C GLY A 565 51.95 21.74 -18.61
N ASP A 566 52.91 20.82 -18.76
CA ASP A 566 52.67 19.45 -19.22
C ASP A 566 51.78 18.62 -18.31
N TYR A 567 51.89 18.79 -16.96
CA TYR A 567 51.07 18.05 -15.99
C TYR A 567 49.66 18.62 -15.94
N ILE A 568 49.50 19.94 -15.98
CA ILE A 568 48.18 20.60 -16.03
C ILE A 568 47.46 20.22 -17.33
N GLU A 569 48.16 20.17 -18.45
CA GLU A 569 47.60 19.76 -19.71
C GLU A 569 47.12 18.29 -19.67
N LYS A 570 47.91 17.38 -19.09
CA LYS A 570 47.54 15.98 -18.91
C LYS A 570 46.28 15.80 -18.03
N ILE A 571 46.19 16.50 -16.88
CA ILE A 571 44.99 16.47 -16.02
C ILE A 571 43.78 17.04 -16.76
N THR A 572 43.94 18.13 -17.51
CA THR A 572 42.88 18.72 -18.30
C THR A 572 42.41 17.76 -19.40
N MET A 573 43.32 17.04 -20.06
CA MET A 573 42.98 16.00 -21.03
C MET A 573 42.23 14.84 -20.40
N ILE A 574 42.61 14.40 -19.23
CA ILE A 574 41.89 13.34 -18.46
C ILE A 574 40.48 13.80 -18.13
N GLN A 575 40.30 15.04 -17.68
CA GLN A 575 39.00 15.61 -17.36
C GLN A 575 38.11 15.73 -18.58
N LYS A 576 38.63 16.24 -19.70
CA LYS A 576 37.90 16.30 -20.99
C LYS A 576 37.52 14.90 -21.52
N ALA A 577 38.34 13.89 -21.23
CA ALA A 577 38.01 12.52 -21.58
C ALA A 577 36.84 11.98 -20.74
N TRP A 578 36.85 12.28 -19.42
CA TRP A 578 35.73 11.95 -18.51
C TRP A 578 34.44 12.61 -18.96
N ASP A 579 34.45 13.93 -19.18
CA ASP A 579 33.26 14.67 -19.60
C ASP A 579 32.64 14.08 -20.90
N ARG A 580 33.49 13.70 -21.87
CA ARG A 580 33.03 13.07 -23.12
C ARG A 580 32.45 11.67 -22.90
N GLU A 581 33.08 10.86 -22.04
CA GLU A 581 32.63 9.51 -21.74
C GLU A 581 31.30 9.53 -20.99
N LEU A 582 31.15 10.44 -20.02
CA LEU A 582 29.91 10.64 -19.29
C LEU A 582 28.78 11.15 -20.18
N GLU A 583 29.08 12.09 -21.09
CA GLU A 583 28.08 12.59 -22.04
C GLU A 583 27.63 11.50 -23.02
N ALA A 584 28.54 10.67 -23.52
CA ALA A 584 28.20 9.55 -24.40
C ALA A 584 27.33 8.50 -23.67
N ILE A 585 27.56 8.23 -22.39
CA ILE A 585 26.72 7.36 -21.56
C ILE A 585 25.35 7.97 -21.39
N ARG A 586 25.28 9.28 -21.10
CA ARG A 586 24.01 10.01 -20.95
C ARG A 586 23.18 9.93 -22.22
N GLU A 587 23.73 10.31 -23.35
CA GLU A 587 23.06 10.26 -24.66
C GLU A 587 22.60 8.85 -25.01
N GLY A 588 23.44 7.84 -24.74
CA GLY A 588 23.12 6.44 -24.96
C GLY A 588 21.95 5.95 -24.11
N LEU A 589 21.93 6.27 -22.81
CA LEU A 589 20.85 5.87 -21.90
C LEU A 589 19.56 6.64 -22.15
N GLU A 590 19.63 7.94 -22.49
CA GLU A 590 18.46 8.75 -22.88
C GLU A 590 17.84 8.24 -24.20
N SER A 591 18.66 7.83 -25.17
CA SER A 591 18.15 7.18 -26.39
C SER A 591 17.38 5.91 -26.05
N LYS A 592 17.96 5.04 -25.23
CA LYS A 592 17.34 3.78 -24.79
C LYS A 592 16.06 4.00 -23.96
N ALA A 593 15.97 5.10 -23.22
CA ALA A 593 14.76 5.45 -22.46
C ALA A 593 13.55 5.69 -23.38
N ASN A 594 13.77 6.09 -24.61
CA ASN A 594 12.73 6.32 -25.60
C ASN A 594 12.39 5.08 -26.45
N GLU A 595 13.11 3.97 -26.28
CA GLU A 595 12.83 2.70 -26.96
C GLU A 595 11.72 1.94 -26.21
N ILE A 596 10.46 2.23 -26.57
CA ILE A 596 9.28 1.70 -25.89
C ILE A 596 8.50 0.79 -26.81
N GLU A 597 8.20 -0.41 -26.31
CA GLU A 597 7.33 -1.37 -26.95
C GLU A 597 5.92 -1.33 -26.36
N GLU A 598 4.89 -1.35 -27.20
CA GLU A 598 3.50 -1.48 -26.77
C GLU A 598 3.13 -2.96 -26.65
N ILE A 599 2.63 -3.37 -25.49
CA ILE A 599 2.13 -4.72 -25.22
C ILE A 599 0.60 -4.64 -25.10
N VAL A 600 -0.10 -5.40 -25.93
CA VAL A 600 -1.57 -5.49 -25.89
C VAL A 600 -1.97 -6.78 -25.19
N VAL A 601 -2.62 -6.66 -24.04
CA VAL A 601 -3.10 -7.77 -23.22
C VAL A 601 -4.60 -7.93 -23.41
N ALA A 602 -5.00 -9.01 -24.09
CA ALA A 602 -6.41 -9.39 -24.21
C ALA A 602 -6.81 -10.28 -23.01
N PRO A 603 -8.00 -10.11 -22.42
CA PRO A 603 -8.45 -10.98 -21.34
C PRO A 603 -8.74 -12.39 -21.88
N ALA A 604 -8.27 -13.41 -21.18
CA ALA A 604 -8.68 -14.79 -21.48
C ALA A 604 -10.15 -15.00 -21.08
N GLY A 605 -10.89 -15.87 -21.76
CA GLY A 605 -12.31 -16.12 -21.48
C GLY A 605 -12.60 -16.49 -20.02
N LYS A 606 -11.69 -17.22 -19.35
CA LYS A 606 -11.78 -17.56 -17.92
C LYS A 606 -11.62 -16.34 -16.98
N ASN A 607 -11.08 -15.25 -17.50
CA ASN A 607 -10.85 -14.00 -16.77
C ASN A 607 -11.97 -12.97 -17.03
N ILE A 608 -13.07 -13.41 -17.64
CA ILE A 608 -14.27 -12.60 -17.87
C ILE A 608 -15.38 -13.24 -17.04
N GLU A 609 -15.75 -12.60 -15.96
CA GLU A 609 -16.84 -13.00 -15.08
C GLU A 609 -18.08 -12.17 -15.42
N ILE A 610 -19.12 -12.83 -15.95
CA ILE A 610 -20.39 -12.16 -16.23
C ILE A 610 -21.13 -12.01 -14.91
N THR A 611 -21.38 -10.78 -14.50
CA THR A 611 -22.02 -10.43 -13.23
C THR A 611 -23.51 -10.21 -13.39
N ARG A 612 -23.96 -9.77 -14.57
CA ARG A 612 -25.38 -9.57 -14.88
C ARG A 612 -25.66 -9.84 -16.35
N TYR A 613 -26.80 -10.47 -16.62
CA TYR A 613 -27.19 -10.82 -17.96
C TYR A 613 -28.73 -10.89 -18.04
N LEU A 614 -29.34 -9.92 -18.73
CA LEU A 614 -30.80 -9.78 -18.74
C LEU A 614 -31.33 -9.10 -20.00
N ILE A 615 -32.61 -9.23 -20.25
CA ILE A 615 -33.32 -8.53 -21.32
C ILE A 615 -33.76 -7.15 -20.80
N LEU A 616 -33.31 -6.10 -21.47
CA LEU A 616 -33.66 -4.72 -21.18
C LEU A 616 -34.61 -4.19 -22.27
N TRP A 617 -35.78 -3.75 -21.87
CA TRP A 617 -36.75 -3.14 -22.77
C TRP A 617 -36.62 -1.63 -22.76
N GLY A 618 -36.34 -1.02 -23.91
CA GLY A 618 -36.16 0.43 -24.00
C GLY A 618 -36.77 1.03 -25.27
N ALA A 619 -37.29 2.23 -25.14
CA ALA A 619 -37.75 3.03 -26.26
C ALA A 619 -36.63 4.01 -26.66
N GLY A 620 -35.95 3.72 -27.80
CA GLY A 620 -34.88 4.59 -28.29
C GLY A 620 -33.57 4.53 -27.47
N LEU A 621 -33.16 3.36 -26.97
CA LEU A 621 -31.99 3.16 -26.11
C LEU A 621 -30.65 3.19 -26.89
N LEU A 622 -30.66 2.89 -28.20
CA LEU A 622 -29.51 2.93 -29.14
C LEU A 622 -29.83 3.79 -30.36
#